data_6a8c53f5baa7387c1130fcb19d440fba
#
_entry.id   6a8c53f5baa7387c1130fcb19d440fba
#
_cell.length_a   1.000
_cell.length_b   1.000
_cell.length_c   1.000
_cell.angle_alpha   90.00
_cell.angle_beta   90.00
_cell.angle_gamma   90.00
#
_symmetry.space_group_name_H-M   'P 1'
#
loop_
_entity.id
_entity.type
_entity.pdbx_description
1 polymer ?
#
loop_
_entity_poly.entity_id
_entity_poly.type
_entity_poly.pdbx_seq_one_letter_code
_entity_poly.pdbx_strand_id
1 'polypeptide(L)'
;MCPEKTRSSSGLVGSVMVVGGGIAGVQAALDLADSGYYVHMVENSPAIGGVMAQLDKTFPTNDCSMCILSPKLGECGRHPNINLLTCAELDSVKGEQGNFQVTIRQHPRYIDLDKCTGCGDCAEVCPVTLPSEFDLDLGARKATYKPYAQAIPGGYMIDKRDRSPCTNACPNHVNAHGYVALIAQGKYREAMEVILRTLPFPGVIGRICPHPCETSCRRGEVDAPISICALKRFVADQVDIEDLPVPKIEKRDEKVAIIGSGPAGLTCAHFLALEGYQVTVFEALPVAGGMLRVGIPDYRLPPEVLEKEIKAITRLGVEIKLNTALGKDISIEGLFSEGNKAIYLAIGAHRNLQLNIPGEDGDGVLPG
;
A
#
# COMPACT_ATOMS: atom_id res chain seq x y z
N MET A 1 -0.15 4.66 -16.59
CA MET A 1 -0.75 5.02 -17.90
C MET A 1 -0.19 4.02 -18.88
N CYS A 2 -1.01 3.08 -19.39
CA CYS A 2 -0.61 2.27 -20.53
C CYS A 2 -0.46 3.17 -21.76
N PRO A 3 0.58 3.03 -22.58
CA PRO A 3 0.67 3.74 -23.83
C PRO A 3 -0.52 3.33 -24.71
N GLU A 4 -1.33 4.31 -25.12
CA GLU A 4 -2.30 4.09 -26.18
C GLU A 4 -1.55 3.57 -27.42
N LYS A 5 -1.86 2.36 -27.83
CA LYS A 5 -1.40 1.86 -29.14
C LYS A 5 -1.93 2.87 -30.17
N THR A 6 -1.02 3.50 -30.88
CA THR A 6 -1.32 4.50 -31.92
C THR A 6 -2.34 3.91 -32.90
N ARG A 7 -3.56 4.48 -32.92
CA ARG A 7 -4.63 4.12 -33.84
C ARG A 7 -4.18 4.34 -35.27
N SER A 8 -4.15 3.30 -36.08
CA SER A 8 -4.27 3.45 -37.52
C SER A 8 -5.70 3.83 -37.82
N SER A 9 -5.98 5.11 -38.02
CA SER A 9 -7.33 5.67 -38.13
C SER A 9 -8.00 5.48 -39.50
N SER A 10 -7.45 4.71 -40.42
CA SER A 10 -8.01 4.49 -41.75
C SER A 10 -8.75 3.16 -41.83
N GLY A 11 -10.08 3.20 -41.75
CA GLY A 11 -10.96 2.07 -42.08
C GLY A 11 -11.71 1.41 -40.91
N LEU A 12 -11.64 1.96 -39.68
CA LEU A 12 -12.40 1.39 -38.55
C LEU A 12 -13.86 1.83 -38.58
N VAL A 13 -14.80 0.86 -38.48
CA VAL A 13 -16.24 1.07 -38.47
C VAL A 13 -16.74 1.62 -37.12
N GLY A 14 -16.05 1.26 -36.03
CA GLY A 14 -16.40 1.65 -34.69
C GLY A 14 -15.61 0.83 -33.64
N SER A 15 -16.02 0.93 -32.38
CA SER A 15 -15.42 0.11 -31.31
C SER A 15 -16.46 -0.72 -30.58
N VAL A 16 -16.07 -1.95 -30.20
CA VAL A 16 -16.91 -2.92 -29.50
C VAL A 16 -16.14 -3.42 -28.25
N MET A 17 -16.83 -3.61 -27.15
CA MET A 17 -16.27 -4.26 -25.98
C MET A 17 -16.75 -5.71 -25.91
N VAL A 18 -15.79 -6.62 -25.71
CA VAL A 18 -16.03 -8.05 -25.43
C VAL A 18 -15.59 -8.32 -23.99
N VAL A 19 -16.50 -8.82 -23.16
CA VAL A 19 -16.25 -9.14 -21.76
C VAL A 19 -16.11 -10.64 -21.61
N GLY A 20 -14.92 -11.08 -21.16
CA GLY A 20 -14.53 -12.48 -21.01
C GLY A 20 -13.65 -12.97 -22.15
N GLY A 21 -12.45 -13.44 -21.79
CA GLY A 21 -11.43 -13.97 -22.71
C GLY A 21 -11.49 -15.49 -22.90
N GLY A 22 -12.62 -16.14 -22.65
CA GLY A 22 -12.84 -17.55 -23.01
C GLY A 22 -12.95 -17.75 -24.51
N ILE A 23 -13.08 -19.00 -24.98
CA ILE A 23 -13.11 -19.34 -26.42
C ILE A 23 -14.18 -18.57 -27.19
N ALA A 24 -15.37 -18.37 -26.61
CA ALA A 24 -16.45 -17.62 -27.25
C ALA A 24 -16.08 -16.13 -27.41
N GLY A 25 -15.51 -15.50 -26.35
CA GLY A 25 -15.07 -14.13 -26.41
C GLY A 25 -13.90 -13.92 -27.37
N VAL A 26 -12.93 -14.84 -27.38
CA VAL A 26 -11.79 -14.82 -28.30
C VAL A 26 -12.28 -14.92 -29.76
N GLN A 27 -13.21 -15.83 -30.07
CA GLN A 27 -13.77 -15.96 -31.42
C GLN A 27 -14.55 -14.70 -31.82
N ALA A 28 -15.43 -14.22 -30.94
CA ALA A 28 -16.17 -12.99 -31.20
C ALA A 28 -15.28 -11.76 -31.46
N ALA A 29 -14.19 -11.66 -30.66
CA ALA A 29 -13.23 -10.57 -30.83
C ALA A 29 -12.49 -10.64 -32.17
N LEU A 30 -12.10 -11.82 -32.62
CA LEU A 30 -11.45 -12.02 -33.91
C LEU A 30 -12.42 -11.68 -35.05
N ASP A 31 -13.63 -12.24 -35.05
CA ASP A 31 -14.65 -11.99 -36.10
C ASP A 31 -15.02 -10.49 -36.21
N LEU A 32 -15.13 -9.79 -35.08
CA LEU A 32 -15.38 -8.35 -35.06
C LEU A 32 -14.18 -7.55 -35.56
N ALA A 33 -12.97 -7.93 -35.16
CA ALA A 33 -11.76 -7.24 -35.56
C ALA A 33 -11.46 -7.39 -37.06
N ASP A 34 -11.71 -8.61 -37.59
CA ASP A 34 -11.63 -8.89 -39.07
C ASP A 34 -12.69 -8.15 -39.85
N SER A 35 -13.86 -7.90 -39.23
CA SER A 35 -14.93 -7.08 -39.82
C SER A 35 -14.66 -5.57 -39.74
N GLY A 36 -13.49 -5.13 -39.24
CA GLY A 36 -13.07 -3.73 -39.21
C GLY A 36 -13.48 -2.96 -37.96
N TYR A 37 -13.90 -3.64 -36.89
CA TYR A 37 -14.17 -2.99 -35.61
C TYR A 37 -12.90 -2.96 -34.75
N TYR A 38 -12.75 -1.93 -33.92
CA TYR A 38 -11.76 -1.94 -32.85
C TYR A 38 -12.35 -2.61 -31.61
N VAL A 39 -11.71 -3.67 -31.12
CA VAL A 39 -12.24 -4.50 -30.02
C VAL A 39 -11.47 -4.24 -28.74
N HIS A 40 -12.19 -3.90 -27.68
CA HIS A 40 -11.67 -3.91 -26.31
C HIS A 40 -12.08 -5.22 -25.64
N MET A 41 -11.13 -6.13 -25.44
CA MET A 41 -11.37 -7.38 -24.72
C MET A 41 -10.99 -7.22 -23.27
N VAL A 42 -11.96 -7.43 -22.35
CA VAL A 42 -11.78 -7.34 -20.89
C VAL A 42 -11.81 -8.73 -20.30
N GLU A 43 -10.75 -9.12 -19.59
CA GLU A 43 -10.61 -10.42 -18.96
C GLU A 43 -10.13 -10.26 -17.51
N ASN A 44 -10.80 -10.88 -16.54
CA ASN A 44 -10.47 -10.77 -15.12
C ASN A 44 -9.23 -11.59 -14.74
N SER A 45 -8.98 -12.68 -15.42
CA SER A 45 -7.78 -13.49 -15.22
C SER A 45 -6.53 -12.87 -15.84
N PRO A 46 -5.34 -13.34 -15.47
CA PRO A 46 -4.09 -12.80 -16.02
C PRO A 46 -3.84 -13.16 -17.49
N ALA A 47 -4.62 -14.08 -18.05
CA ALA A 47 -4.51 -14.49 -19.45
C ALA A 47 -5.88 -14.88 -20.00
N ILE A 48 -6.06 -14.74 -21.32
CA ILE A 48 -7.24 -15.25 -22.05
C ILE A 48 -7.13 -16.75 -22.23
N GLY A 49 -8.26 -17.43 -22.50
CA GLY A 49 -8.36 -18.89 -22.72
C GLY A 49 -9.50 -19.53 -21.93
N GLY A 50 -9.83 -18.98 -20.77
CA GLY A 50 -10.95 -19.46 -19.93
C GLY A 50 -10.83 -20.94 -19.57
N VAL A 51 -11.99 -21.58 -19.33
CA VAL A 51 -12.06 -22.99 -18.93
C VAL A 51 -11.52 -23.92 -20.02
N MET A 52 -11.61 -23.56 -21.30
CA MET A 52 -11.10 -24.40 -22.37
C MET A 52 -9.58 -24.62 -22.27
N ALA A 53 -8.85 -23.68 -21.72
CA ALA A 53 -7.42 -23.82 -21.47
C ALA A 53 -7.08 -24.88 -20.38
N GLN A 54 -8.04 -25.21 -19.51
CA GLN A 54 -7.90 -26.20 -18.44
C GLN A 54 -8.28 -27.61 -18.87
N LEU A 55 -8.94 -27.76 -20.02
CA LEU A 55 -9.38 -29.06 -20.54
C LEU A 55 -8.24 -29.78 -21.30
N ASP A 56 -8.15 -31.08 -21.16
CA ASP A 56 -7.28 -31.90 -22.00
C ASP A 56 -7.91 -32.06 -23.39
N LYS A 57 -9.18 -32.43 -23.44
CA LYS A 57 -9.90 -32.73 -24.70
C LYS A 57 -11.29 -32.09 -24.72
N THR A 58 -11.79 -31.87 -25.95
CA THR A 58 -13.15 -31.39 -26.20
C THR A 58 -14.14 -32.53 -26.44
N PHE A 59 -15.34 -32.36 -25.93
CA PHE A 59 -16.46 -33.30 -26.21
C PHE A 59 -17.28 -32.74 -27.39
N PRO A 60 -17.81 -33.61 -28.30
CA PRO A 60 -17.72 -35.09 -28.37
C PRO A 60 -16.56 -35.58 -29.25
N THR A 61 -15.82 -34.67 -29.88
CA THR A 61 -14.82 -35.02 -30.92
C THR A 61 -13.54 -35.62 -30.33
N ASN A 62 -13.30 -35.43 -29.03
CA ASN A 62 -12.11 -35.88 -28.33
C ASN A 62 -10.80 -35.26 -28.86
N ASP A 63 -10.90 -34.07 -29.46
CA ASP A 63 -9.76 -33.32 -29.94
C ASP A 63 -9.01 -32.67 -28.78
N CYS A 64 -7.72 -32.40 -28.97
CA CYS A 64 -6.90 -31.64 -28.03
C CYS A 64 -7.41 -30.18 -27.91
N SER A 65 -7.90 -29.82 -26.74
CA SER A 65 -8.47 -28.48 -26.51
C SER A 65 -7.46 -27.35 -26.74
N MET A 66 -6.23 -27.54 -26.29
CA MET A 66 -5.16 -26.54 -26.43
C MET A 66 -4.68 -26.43 -27.90
N CYS A 67 -4.72 -27.51 -28.68
CA CYS A 67 -4.38 -27.48 -30.11
C CYS A 67 -5.36 -26.62 -30.91
N ILE A 68 -6.62 -26.60 -30.50
CA ILE A 68 -7.65 -25.73 -31.10
C ILE A 68 -7.54 -24.28 -30.59
N LEU A 69 -7.31 -24.13 -29.29
CA LEU A 69 -7.35 -22.84 -28.61
C LEU A 69 -6.09 -21.98 -28.87
N SER A 70 -4.90 -22.58 -28.79
CA SER A 70 -3.62 -21.85 -28.82
C SER A 70 -3.41 -20.98 -30.08
N PRO A 71 -3.73 -21.42 -31.32
CA PRO A 71 -3.64 -20.59 -32.50
C PRO A 71 -4.51 -19.31 -32.38
N LYS A 72 -5.75 -19.46 -31.91
CA LYS A 72 -6.71 -18.35 -31.73
C LYS A 72 -6.24 -17.37 -30.64
N LEU A 73 -5.66 -17.85 -29.56
CA LEU A 73 -5.06 -17.00 -28.52
C LEU A 73 -3.92 -16.15 -29.10
N GLY A 74 -3.03 -16.78 -29.86
CA GLY A 74 -1.90 -16.12 -30.50
C GLY A 74 -2.33 -15.09 -31.54
N GLU A 75 -3.36 -15.37 -32.29
CA GLU A 75 -3.97 -14.46 -33.27
C GLU A 75 -4.61 -13.26 -32.55
N CYS A 76 -5.46 -13.50 -31.55
CA CYS A 76 -6.10 -12.49 -30.75
C CYS A 76 -5.09 -11.53 -30.07
N GLY A 77 -4.03 -12.09 -29.48
CA GLY A 77 -2.99 -11.29 -28.79
C GLY A 77 -2.12 -10.43 -29.71
N ARG A 78 -2.08 -10.76 -31.02
CA ARG A 78 -1.28 -10.03 -32.03
C ARG A 78 -2.12 -9.15 -32.96
N HIS A 79 -3.44 -9.31 -32.92
CA HIS A 79 -4.31 -8.58 -33.83
C HIS A 79 -4.24 -7.06 -33.60
N PRO A 80 -4.02 -6.23 -34.64
CA PRO A 80 -3.84 -4.79 -34.48
C PRO A 80 -5.06 -4.06 -33.96
N ASN A 81 -6.27 -4.60 -34.24
CA ASN A 81 -7.55 -4.02 -33.84
C ASN A 81 -8.10 -4.60 -32.55
N ILE A 82 -7.33 -5.44 -31.82
CA ILE A 82 -7.74 -5.97 -30.52
C ILE A 82 -6.86 -5.36 -29.43
N ASN A 83 -7.50 -4.68 -28.48
CA ASN A 83 -6.89 -4.21 -27.24
C ASN A 83 -7.25 -5.15 -26.11
N LEU A 84 -6.26 -5.93 -25.66
CA LEU A 84 -6.44 -6.94 -24.62
C LEU A 84 -6.17 -6.35 -23.22
N LEU A 85 -7.20 -6.30 -22.40
CA LEU A 85 -7.16 -5.82 -21.02
C LEU A 85 -7.35 -7.02 -20.08
N THR A 86 -6.23 -7.60 -19.62
CA THR A 86 -6.22 -8.70 -18.62
C THR A 86 -6.07 -8.18 -17.21
N CYS A 87 -6.39 -8.99 -16.21
CA CYS A 87 -6.51 -8.57 -14.82
C CYS A 87 -7.49 -7.39 -14.67
N ALA A 88 -8.59 -7.40 -15.43
CA ALA A 88 -9.50 -6.27 -15.54
C ALA A 88 -10.95 -6.73 -15.39
N GLU A 89 -11.74 -5.97 -14.66
CA GLU A 89 -13.16 -6.22 -14.40
C GLU A 89 -14.00 -5.06 -14.90
N LEU A 90 -15.20 -5.38 -15.39
CA LEU A 90 -16.21 -4.41 -15.73
C LEU A 90 -16.85 -3.88 -14.44
N ASP A 91 -16.70 -2.57 -14.17
CA ASP A 91 -17.27 -1.92 -12.99
C ASP A 91 -18.66 -1.33 -13.29
N SER A 92 -18.80 -0.59 -14.38
CA SER A 92 -20.11 -0.02 -14.78
C SER A 92 -20.19 0.27 -16.28
N VAL A 93 -21.43 0.25 -16.79
CA VAL A 93 -21.78 0.66 -18.16
C VAL A 93 -22.88 1.71 -18.07
N LYS A 94 -22.71 2.85 -18.73
CA LYS A 94 -23.69 3.94 -18.83
C LYS A 94 -23.86 4.34 -20.30
N GLY A 95 -24.96 5.00 -20.60
CA GLY A 95 -25.26 5.46 -21.96
C GLY A 95 -26.20 4.54 -22.70
N GLU A 96 -26.25 4.71 -24.01
CA GLU A 96 -27.18 4.04 -24.93
C GLU A 96 -26.44 3.51 -26.15
N GLN A 97 -27.13 2.77 -27.02
CA GLN A 97 -26.55 2.16 -28.21
C GLN A 97 -25.80 3.19 -29.06
N GLY A 98 -24.54 2.90 -29.36
CA GLY A 98 -23.65 3.77 -30.13
C GLY A 98 -22.87 4.80 -29.28
N ASN A 99 -23.22 4.99 -28.00
CA ASN A 99 -22.53 5.93 -27.11
C ASN A 99 -22.43 5.41 -25.66
N PHE A 100 -21.81 4.24 -25.47
CA PHE A 100 -21.59 3.69 -24.15
C PHE A 100 -20.34 4.29 -23.51
N GLN A 101 -20.45 4.64 -22.23
CA GLN A 101 -19.35 4.96 -21.35
C GLN A 101 -19.13 3.78 -20.40
N VAL A 102 -17.94 3.18 -20.45
CA VAL A 102 -17.61 1.98 -19.69
C VAL A 102 -16.50 2.27 -18.71
N THR A 103 -16.71 1.91 -17.45
CA THR A 103 -15.69 1.96 -16.41
C THR A 103 -15.14 0.57 -16.17
N ILE A 104 -13.82 0.42 -16.25
CA ILE A 104 -13.10 -0.83 -16.04
C ILE A 104 -12.19 -0.65 -14.85
N ARG A 105 -12.20 -1.61 -13.92
CA ARG A 105 -11.25 -1.72 -12.81
C ARG A 105 -10.14 -2.66 -13.21
N GLN A 106 -8.92 -2.13 -13.37
CA GLN A 106 -7.76 -2.92 -13.70
C GLN A 106 -6.94 -3.21 -12.44
N HIS A 107 -6.70 -4.48 -12.16
CA HIS A 107 -5.87 -4.94 -11.05
C HIS A 107 -4.40 -4.97 -11.46
N PRO A 108 -3.47 -4.63 -10.53
CA PRO A 108 -2.06 -4.63 -10.83
C PRO A 108 -1.52 -6.05 -11.01
N ARG A 109 -0.77 -6.26 -12.07
CA ARG A 109 -0.06 -7.53 -12.34
C ARG A 109 1.24 -7.64 -11.52
N TYR A 110 1.80 -6.53 -11.06
CA TYR A 110 3.09 -6.39 -10.36
C TYR A 110 4.32 -6.79 -11.17
N ILE A 111 4.16 -7.17 -12.42
CA ILE A 111 5.22 -7.43 -13.40
C ILE A 111 4.92 -6.62 -14.65
N ASP A 112 5.92 -5.88 -15.12
CA ASP A 112 5.87 -5.10 -16.34
C ASP A 112 5.93 -6.02 -17.56
N LEU A 113 4.85 -6.08 -18.34
CA LEU A 113 4.77 -6.96 -19.50
C LEU A 113 5.72 -6.58 -20.63
N ASP A 114 6.07 -5.30 -20.74
CA ASP A 114 6.99 -4.81 -21.78
C ASP A 114 8.43 -5.25 -21.51
N LYS A 115 8.75 -5.55 -20.25
CA LYS A 115 10.06 -6.04 -19.81
C LYS A 115 10.12 -7.54 -19.57
N CYS A 116 8.96 -8.17 -19.35
CA CYS A 116 8.87 -9.58 -19.03
C CYS A 116 9.07 -10.46 -20.27
N THR A 117 10.16 -11.21 -20.33
CA THR A 117 10.44 -12.17 -21.41
C THR A 117 9.72 -13.51 -21.24
N GLY A 118 9.08 -13.74 -20.09
CA GLY A 118 8.41 -15.02 -19.79
C GLY A 118 9.38 -16.18 -19.45
N CYS A 119 10.64 -15.90 -19.08
CA CYS A 119 11.68 -16.91 -18.82
C CYS A 119 11.36 -17.85 -17.64
N GLY A 120 10.71 -17.37 -16.59
CA GLY A 120 10.36 -18.21 -15.44
C GLY A 120 11.25 -18.05 -14.22
N ASP A 121 12.42 -17.42 -14.31
CA ASP A 121 13.39 -17.28 -13.23
C ASP A 121 12.80 -16.70 -11.94
N CYS A 122 11.86 -15.76 -12.08
CA CYS A 122 11.17 -15.16 -10.96
C CYS A 122 10.25 -16.15 -10.21
N ALA A 123 9.74 -17.20 -10.89
CA ALA A 123 8.96 -18.25 -10.26
C ALA A 123 9.86 -19.26 -9.54
N GLU A 124 11.04 -19.59 -10.10
CA GLU A 124 11.99 -20.52 -9.49
C GLU A 124 12.47 -20.02 -8.12
N VAL A 125 12.81 -18.72 -8.03
CA VAL A 125 13.29 -18.11 -6.77
C VAL A 125 12.17 -17.67 -5.83
N CYS A 126 10.90 -17.82 -6.19
CA CYS A 126 9.79 -17.39 -5.36
C CYS A 126 9.59 -18.34 -4.16
N PRO A 127 9.70 -17.87 -2.90
CA PRO A 127 9.55 -18.75 -1.72
C PRO A 127 8.10 -19.12 -1.44
N VAL A 128 7.12 -18.38 -1.99
CA VAL A 128 5.69 -18.57 -1.68
C VAL A 128 5.07 -19.59 -2.62
N THR A 129 4.54 -20.67 -2.08
CA THR A 129 3.78 -21.70 -2.81
C THR A 129 2.30 -21.61 -2.44
N LEU A 130 1.44 -21.71 -3.45
CA LEU A 130 -0.02 -21.62 -3.35
C LEU A 130 -0.65 -22.79 -4.09
N PRO A 131 -1.90 -23.19 -3.78
CA PRO A 131 -2.68 -24.08 -4.63
C PRO A 131 -2.82 -23.50 -6.05
N SER A 132 -2.91 -24.37 -7.05
CA SER A 132 -3.05 -23.97 -8.45
C SER A 132 -4.52 -24.00 -8.87
N GLU A 133 -5.13 -22.86 -9.05
CA GLU A 133 -6.53 -22.76 -9.50
C GLU A 133 -6.71 -23.30 -10.92
N PHE A 134 -5.63 -23.33 -11.70
CA PHE A 134 -5.68 -23.85 -13.09
C PHE A 134 -6.04 -25.34 -13.15
N ASP A 135 -5.60 -26.12 -12.19
CA ASP A 135 -5.88 -27.54 -12.06
C ASP A 135 -6.84 -27.86 -10.89
N LEU A 136 -7.68 -26.91 -10.52
CA LEU A 136 -8.67 -27.05 -9.44
C LEU A 136 -8.05 -27.36 -8.08
N ASP A 137 -6.93 -26.75 -7.79
CA ASP A 137 -6.15 -26.90 -6.55
C ASP A 137 -5.55 -28.28 -6.32
N LEU A 138 -5.49 -29.14 -7.36
CA LEU A 138 -4.87 -30.47 -7.30
C LEU A 138 -3.34 -30.39 -7.24
N GLY A 139 -2.74 -29.37 -7.84
CA GLY A 139 -1.32 -29.09 -7.79
C GLY A 139 -1.00 -27.82 -7.04
N ALA A 140 0.27 -27.44 -7.08
CA ALA A 140 0.77 -26.23 -6.46
C ALA A 140 1.50 -25.36 -7.48
N ARG A 141 1.38 -24.04 -7.32
CA ARG A 141 2.10 -23.04 -8.08
C ARG A 141 2.81 -22.03 -7.18
N LYS A 142 3.75 -21.30 -7.73
CA LYS A 142 4.36 -20.17 -7.03
C LYS A 142 3.45 -18.95 -7.03
N ALA A 143 3.65 -18.03 -6.08
CA ALA A 143 2.94 -16.74 -6.09
C ALA A 143 3.30 -15.90 -7.31
N THR A 144 4.52 -16.04 -7.83
CA THR A 144 4.90 -15.52 -9.15
C THR A 144 4.65 -16.62 -10.17
N TYR A 145 3.69 -16.41 -11.07
CA TYR A 145 3.22 -17.47 -11.95
C TYR A 145 2.75 -16.96 -13.32
N LYS A 146 2.65 -17.88 -14.24
CA LYS A 146 1.91 -17.78 -15.49
C LYS A 146 0.85 -18.90 -15.48
N PRO A 147 -0.42 -18.64 -15.82
CA PRO A 147 -1.50 -19.63 -15.61
C PRO A 147 -1.27 -20.96 -16.32
N TYR A 148 -0.75 -20.92 -17.54
CA TYR A 148 -0.41 -22.10 -18.34
C TYR A 148 0.63 -21.73 -19.42
N ALA A 149 1.25 -22.71 -20.04
CA ALA A 149 2.41 -22.52 -20.91
C ALA A 149 2.15 -21.56 -22.10
N GLN A 150 0.99 -21.71 -22.75
CA GLN A 150 0.57 -20.95 -23.95
C GLN A 150 -0.22 -19.68 -23.62
N ALA A 151 -0.24 -19.27 -22.35
CA ALA A 151 -1.01 -18.10 -21.89
C ALA A 151 -0.67 -16.82 -22.68
N ILE A 152 -1.71 -16.07 -23.05
CA ILE A 152 -1.63 -14.76 -23.70
C ILE A 152 -2.34 -13.74 -22.79
N PRO A 153 -1.64 -12.67 -22.35
CA PRO A 153 -0.21 -12.35 -22.54
C PRO A 153 0.72 -13.39 -21.91
N GLY A 154 1.88 -13.62 -22.53
CA GLY A 154 2.85 -14.64 -22.12
C GLY A 154 3.69 -14.28 -20.89
N GLY A 155 3.47 -13.11 -20.29
CA GLY A 155 4.20 -12.65 -19.11
C GLY A 155 3.68 -13.21 -17.80
N TYR A 156 4.54 -13.19 -16.78
CA TYR A 156 4.20 -13.60 -15.43
C TYR A 156 3.36 -12.54 -14.70
N MET A 157 2.76 -12.93 -13.58
CA MET A 157 2.17 -12.04 -12.59
C MET A 157 2.53 -12.48 -11.17
N ILE A 158 2.32 -11.60 -10.20
CA ILE A 158 2.45 -11.94 -8.78
C ILE A 158 1.06 -11.97 -8.15
N ASP A 159 0.67 -13.14 -7.62
CA ASP A 159 -0.56 -13.29 -6.84
C ASP A 159 -0.37 -12.63 -5.46
N LYS A 160 -1.11 -11.55 -5.22
CA LYS A 160 -1.14 -10.85 -3.94
C LYS A 160 -2.56 -10.91 -3.39
N ARG A 161 -2.83 -11.88 -2.55
CA ARG A 161 -4.14 -12.08 -1.93
C ARG A 161 -4.35 -11.21 -0.69
N ASP A 162 -3.25 -10.78 -0.04
CA ASP A 162 -3.29 -10.01 1.18
C ASP A 162 -2.10 -9.03 1.26
N ARG A 163 -2.03 -8.28 2.36
CA ARG A 163 -0.87 -7.42 2.67
C ARG A 163 0.37 -8.27 2.91
N SER A 164 1.53 -7.70 2.64
CA SER A 164 2.81 -8.37 2.92
C SER A 164 2.94 -8.70 4.42
N PRO A 165 3.58 -9.83 4.79
CA PRO A 165 3.77 -10.20 6.20
C PRO A 165 4.42 -9.10 7.04
N CYS A 166 5.38 -8.35 6.47
CA CYS A 166 6.01 -7.21 7.14
C CYS A 166 5.03 -6.05 7.42
N THR A 167 4.03 -5.83 6.55
CA THR A 167 2.97 -4.85 6.79
C THR A 167 2.00 -5.34 7.86
N ASN A 168 1.62 -6.63 7.84
CA ASN A 168 0.72 -7.22 8.84
C ASN A 168 1.35 -7.28 10.24
N ALA A 169 2.65 -7.57 10.32
CA ALA A 169 3.38 -7.58 11.59
C ALA A 169 3.63 -6.18 12.17
N CYS A 170 3.52 -5.13 11.37
CA CYS A 170 3.67 -3.76 11.84
C CYS A 170 2.38 -3.30 12.53
N PRO A 171 2.39 -2.83 13.80
CA PRO A 171 1.20 -2.32 14.47
C PRO A 171 0.51 -1.17 13.72
N ASN A 172 1.30 -0.32 13.04
CA ASN A 172 0.79 0.79 12.23
C ASN A 172 0.54 0.41 10.77
N HIS A 173 0.68 -0.86 10.40
CA HIS A 173 0.51 -1.36 9.04
C HIS A 173 1.25 -0.54 7.97
N VAL A 174 2.45 -0.04 8.31
CA VAL A 174 3.29 0.73 7.37
C VAL A 174 3.59 -0.15 6.16
N ASN A 175 3.42 0.40 4.96
CA ASN A 175 3.72 -0.32 3.72
C ASN A 175 5.22 -0.49 3.51
N ALA A 176 5.83 -1.40 4.31
CA ALA A 176 7.28 -1.65 4.29
C ALA A 176 7.75 -2.11 2.91
N HIS A 177 7.01 -3.00 2.27
CA HIS A 177 7.29 -3.47 0.92
C HIS A 177 7.33 -2.31 -0.10
N GLY A 178 6.39 -1.36 0.00
CA GLY A 178 6.31 -0.21 -0.90
C GLY A 178 7.52 0.72 -0.78
N TYR A 179 7.85 1.17 0.43
CA TYR A 179 8.97 2.11 0.57
C TYR A 179 10.33 1.44 0.33
N VAL A 180 10.51 0.17 0.66
CA VAL A 180 11.75 -0.57 0.34
C VAL A 180 11.95 -0.67 -1.17
N ALA A 181 10.89 -0.94 -1.94
CA ALA A 181 10.97 -0.98 -3.40
C ALA A 181 11.29 0.40 -4.01
N LEU A 182 10.79 1.48 -3.42
CA LEU A 182 11.10 2.86 -3.85
C LEU A 182 12.55 3.24 -3.52
N ILE A 183 13.06 2.83 -2.36
CA ILE A 183 14.48 3.02 -1.97
C ILE A 183 15.40 2.33 -2.98
N ALA A 184 15.09 1.10 -3.37
CA ALA A 184 15.86 0.35 -4.36
C ALA A 184 15.90 1.04 -5.74
N GLN A 185 14.93 1.92 -6.03
CA GLN A 185 14.87 2.74 -7.25
C GLN A 185 15.50 4.13 -7.07
N GLY A 186 16.04 4.47 -5.90
CA GLY A 186 16.55 5.80 -5.59
C GLY A 186 15.48 6.87 -5.38
N LYS A 187 14.20 6.46 -5.26
CA LYS A 187 13.03 7.35 -5.08
C LYS A 187 12.77 7.60 -3.59
N TYR A 188 13.70 8.29 -2.94
CA TYR A 188 13.67 8.46 -1.48
C TYR A 188 12.51 9.34 -1.00
N ARG A 189 12.15 10.37 -1.78
CA ARG A 189 11.04 11.27 -1.45
C ARG A 189 9.71 10.52 -1.46
N GLU A 190 9.43 9.76 -2.51
CA GLU A 190 8.23 8.94 -2.62
C GLU A 190 8.19 7.84 -1.55
N ALA A 191 9.35 7.28 -1.19
CA ALA A 191 9.46 6.32 -0.09
C ALA A 191 9.06 6.96 1.25
N MET A 192 9.50 8.19 1.53
CA MET A 192 9.11 8.96 2.72
C MET A 192 7.60 9.22 2.73
N GLU A 193 7.02 9.65 1.62
CA GLU A 193 5.57 9.88 1.49
C GLU A 193 4.76 8.61 1.78
N VAL A 194 5.24 7.44 1.33
CA VAL A 194 4.59 6.14 1.64
C VAL A 194 4.62 5.84 3.14
N ILE A 195 5.72 6.15 3.83
CA ILE A 195 5.83 5.96 5.28
C ILE A 195 4.88 6.90 6.03
N LEU A 196 4.87 8.18 5.66
CA LEU A 196 4.08 9.22 6.32
C LEU A 196 2.56 9.02 6.24
N ARG A 197 2.07 8.21 5.30
CA ARG A 197 0.63 7.89 5.21
C ARG A 197 0.07 7.25 6.48
N THR A 198 0.88 6.53 7.23
CA THR A 198 0.45 5.82 8.44
C THR A 198 1.36 6.06 9.64
N LEU A 199 2.52 6.68 9.46
CA LEU A 199 3.54 6.85 10.49
C LEU A 199 4.13 8.26 10.46
N PRO A 200 3.69 9.19 11.35
CA PRO A 200 4.16 10.58 11.35
C PRO A 200 5.57 10.77 11.94
N PHE A 201 6.18 9.71 12.50
CA PHE A 201 7.49 9.73 13.15
C PHE A 201 8.49 8.75 12.49
N PRO A 202 8.83 8.90 11.21
CA PRO A 202 9.72 7.96 10.51
C PRO A 202 11.13 7.92 11.08
N GLY A 203 11.71 9.06 11.44
CA GLY A 203 13.06 9.17 12.00
C GLY A 203 13.15 8.65 13.44
N VAL A 204 12.18 8.98 14.27
CA VAL A 204 12.06 8.43 15.64
C VAL A 204 11.92 6.92 15.58
N ILE A 205 10.91 6.41 14.86
CA ILE A 205 10.63 4.97 14.79
C ILE A 205 11.75 4.21 14.05
N GLY A 206 12.46 4.85 13.13
CA GLY A 206 13.66 4.28 12.51
C GLY A 206 14.80 3.99 13.50
N ARG A 207 14.77 4.61 14.70
CA ARG A 207 15.80 4.47 15.74
C ARG A 207 15.40 3.63 16.94
N ILE A 208 14.10 3.57 17.27
CA ILE A 208 13.63 2.94 18.51
C ILE A 208 12.71 1.73 18.33
N CYS A 209 12.26 1.45 17.09
CA CYS A 209 11.35 0.34 16.81
C CYS A 209 11.99 -1.02 17.09
N PRO A 210 11.29 -1.98 17.73
CA PRO A 210 11.73 -3.37 17.87
C PRO A 210 11.63 -4.19 16.59
N HIS A 211 11.20 -3.61 15.48
CA HIS A 211 11.11 -4.12 14.08
C HIS A 211 10.49 -5.52 13.91
N PRO A 212 9.28 -5.80 14.42
CA PRO A 212 8.62 -7.10 14.26
C PRO A 212 8.38 -7.47 12.77
N CYS A 213 8.38 -6.48 11.88
CA CYS A 213 8.33 -6.67 10.44
C CYS A 213 9.51 -7.46 9.87
N GLU A 214 10.69 -7.38 10.48
CA GLU A 214 11.90 -8.13 10.08
C GLU A 214 11.79 -9.59 10.51
N THR A 215 11.27 -9.86 11.71
CA THR A 215 11.00 -11.22 12.19
C THR A 215 10.02 -11.97 11.28
N SER A 216 9.03 -11.26 10.71
CA SER A 216 8.03 -11.83 9.80
C SER A 216 8.42 -11.73 8.33
N CYS A 217 9.64 -11.35 8.02
CA CYS A 217 10.09 -11.15 6.64
C CYS A 217 10.34 -12.49 5.95
N ARG A 218 9.59 -12.78 4.87
CA ARG A 218 9.75 -14.02 4.10
C ARG A 218 11.11 -14.16 3.41
N ARG A 219 11.85 -13.07 3.24
CA ARG A 219 13.22 -13.17 2.75
C ARG A 219 14.10 -13.99 3.70
N GLY A 220 13.80 -13.97 5.01
CA GLY A 220 14.48 -14.80 6.00
C GLY A 220 14.32 -16.32 5.79
N GLU A 221 13.35 -16.76 4.97
CA GLU A 221 13.20 -18.16 4.56
C GLU A 221 14.22 -18.58 3.47
N VAL A 222 14.84 -17.60 2.81
CA VAL A 222 15.80 -17.82 1.71
C VAL A 222 17.24 -17.59 2.17
N ASP A 223 17.51 -16.45 2.82
CA ASP A 223 18.84 -16.07 3.31
C ASP A 223 18.76 -15.25 4.61
N ALA A 224 18.46 -13.96 4.55
CA ALA A 224 18.33 -13.09 5.72
C ALA A 224 17.18 -12.09 5.53
N PRO A 225 16.48 -11.71 6.63
CA PRO A 225 15.47 -10.67 6.56
C PRO A 225 16.01 -9.36 5.98
N ILE A 226 15.15 -8.63 5.27
CA ILE A 226 15.47 -7.27 4.83
C ILE A 226 15.57 -6.38 6.07
N SER A 227 16.61 -5.54 6.17
CA SER A 227 16.80 -4.56 7.25
C SER A 227 15.82 -3.39 7.12
N ILE A 228 14.54 -3.68 7.30
CA ILE A 228 13.39 -2.78 7.04
C ILE A 228 13.46 -1.52 7.90
N CYS A 229 13.82 -1.67 9.19
CA CYS A 229 13.94 -0.56 10.13
C CYS A 229 15.12 0.35 9.79
N ALA A 230 16.27 -0.23 9.45
CA ALA A 230 17.45 0.53 9.01
C ALA A 230 17.18 1.30 7.71
N LEU A 231 16.50 0.70 6.75
CA LEU A 231 16.10 1.38 5.52
C LEU A 231 15.11 2.52 5.77
N LYS A 232 14.19 2.38 6.73
CA LYS A 232 13.30 3.47 7.15
C LYS A 232 14.09 4.63 7.76
N ARG A 233 15.05 4.32 8.67
CA ARG A 233 15.97 5.32 9.23
C ARG A 233 16.77 6.00 8.13
N PHE A 234 17.32 5.24 7.20
CA PHE A 234 18.08 5.78 6.08
C PHE A 234 17.28 6.82 5.30
N VAL A 235 16.04 6.52 4.92
CA VAL A 235 15.19 7.46 4.19
C VAL A 235 14.89 8.71 5.02
N ALA A 236 14.61 8.55 6.33
CA ALA A 236 14.35 9.67 7.21
C ALA A 236 15.59 10.58 7.41
N ASP A 237 16.80 10.02 7.25
CA ASP A 237 18.05 10.79 7.33
C ASP A 237 18.42 11.42 5.96
N GLN A 238 17.89 10.90 4.83
CA GLN A 238 18.16 11.43 3.48
C GLN A 238 17.15 12.49 3.03
N VAL A 239 15.91 12.41 3.51
CA VAL A 239 14.83 13.31 3.10
C VAL A 239 14.45 14.20 4.28
N ASP A 240 14.66 15.51 4.14
CA ASP A 240 14.15 16.42 5.16
C ASP A 240 12.62 16.49 5.05
N ILE A 241 11.95 16.13 6.15
CA ILE A 241 10.49 16.14 6.21
C ILE A 241 9.93 17.57 6.03
N GLU A 242 10.72 18.60 6.35
CA GLU A 242 10.33 20.00 6.16
C GLU A 242 10.28 20.41 4.69
N ASP A 243 11.02 19.73 3.81
CA ASP A 243 11.03 19.96 2.36
C ASP A 243 9.84 19.31 1.63
N LEU A 244 9.08 18.47 2.32
CA LEU A 244 7.90 17.87 1.74
C LEU A 244 6.74 18.88 1.67
N PRO A 245 5.95 18.86 0.58
CA PRO A 245 4.81 19.76 0.46
C PRO A 245 3.77 19.44 1.53
N VAL A 246 3.25 20.49 2.16
CA VAL A 246 2.08 20.34 3.03
C VAL A 246 0.87 20.01 2.14
N PRO A 247 0.11 18.96 2.41
CA PRO A 247 -1.07 18.61 1.62
C PRO A 247 -2.11 19.74 1.69
N LYS A 248 -2.89 19.91 0.61
CA LYS A 248 -4.01 20.84 0.61
C LYS A 248 -5.13 20.23 1.47
N ILE A 249 -5.39 20.90 2.60
CA ILE A 249 -6.36 20.42 3.61
C ILE A 249 -7.60 21.32 3.54
N GLU A 250 -8.79 20.72 3.44
CA GLU A 250 -10.06 21.44 3.62
C GLU A 250 -10.30 21.63 5.11
N LYS A 251 -10.30 22.90 5.55
CA LYS A 251 -10.45 23.24 6.97
C LYS A 251 -11.89 23.03 7.43
N ARG A 252 -12.01 22.47 8.63
CA ARG A 252 -13.26 22.32 9.40
C ARG A 252 -13.32 23.36 10.51
N ASP A 253 -14.52 23.67 10.96
CA ASP A 253 -14.73 24.63 12.06
C ASP A 253 -14.64 23.97 13.44
N GLU A 254 -14.68 22.62 13.48
CA GLU A 254 -14.65 21.86 14.73
C GLU A 254 -13.25 21.88 15.35
N LYS A 255 -13.23 22.21 16.64
CA LYS A 255 -12.04 22.22 17.49
C LYS A 255 -11.90 20.93 18.27
N VAL A 256 -10.67 20.42 18.36
CA VAL A 256 -10.33 19.24 19.16
C VAL A 256 -9.17 19.58 20.08
N ALA A 257 -9.33 19.32 21.37
CA ALA A 257 -8.27 19.43 22.36
C ALA A 257 -7.59 18.07 22.58
N ILE A 258 -6.26 18.09 22.66
CA ILE A 258 -5.45 16.90 22.96
C ILE A 258 -4.65 17.19 24.23
N ILE A 259 -4.72 16.30 25.21
CA ILE A 259 -4.00 16.44 26.47
C ILE A 259 -2.78 15.52 26.48
N GLY A 260 -1.61 16.10 26.37
CA GLY A 260 -0.31 15.44 26.30
C GLY A 260 0.26 15.43 24.87
N SER A 261 1.51 15.87 24.77
CA SER A 261 2.31 15.91 23.53
C SER A 261 3.25 14.72 23.36
N GLY A 262 2.95 13.60 24.01
CA GLY A 262 3.65 12.34 23.77
C GLY A 262 3.34 11.75 22.39
N PRO A 263 3.92 10.59 22.03
CA PRO A 263 3.74 9.98 20.70
C PRO A 263 2.27 9.74 20.35
N ALA A 264 1.43 9.37 21.33
CA ALA A 264 0.00 9.16 21.11
C ALA A 264 -0.73 10.47 20.76
N GLY A 265 -0.49 11.53 21.54
CA GLY A 265 -1.13 12.82 21.32
C GLY A 265 -0.71 13.48 20.01
N LEU A 266 0.58 13.49 19.73
CA LEU A 266 1.11 14.07 18.48
C LEU A 266 0.70 13.28 17.24
N THR A 267 0.58 11.94 17.33
CA THR A 267 0.06 11.12 16.22
C THR A 267 -1.42 11.44 15.97
N CYS A 268 -2.22 11.53 17.03
CA CYS A 268 -3.63 11.95 16.93
C CYS A 268 -3.75 13.34 16.32
N ALA A 269 -2.93 14.30 16.78
CA ALA A 269 -2.89 15.66 16.26
C ALA A 269 -2.58 15.69 14.76
N HIS A 270 -1.61 14.90 14.31
CA HIS A 270 -1.22 14.80 12.91
C HIS A 270 -2.41 14.38 12.03
N PHE A 271 -3.07 13.27 12.37
CA PHE A 271 -4.16 12.75 11.54
C PHE A 271 -5.41 13.62 11.60
N LEU A 272 -5.76 14.19 12.77
CA LEU A 272 -6.89 15.12 12.86
C LEU A 272 -6.63 16.40 12.05
N ALA A 273 -5.40 16.92 12.07
CA ALA A 273 -5.04 18.08 11.26
C ALA A 273 -5.12 17.78 9.75
N LEU A 274 -4.71 16.58 9.31
CA LEU A 274 -4.89 16.15 7.92
C LEU A 274 -6.35 16.04 7.49
N GLU A 275 -7.25 15.69 8.42
CA GLU A 275 -8.70 15.67 8.23
C GLU A 275 -9.35 17.07 8.32
N GLY A 276 -8.57 18.12 8.57
CA GLY A 276 -8.98 19.51 8.56
C GLY A 276 -9.46 20.07 9.91
N TYR A 277 -9.44 19.30 11.00
CA TYR A 277 -9.84 19.77 12.31
C TYR A 277 -8.86 20.82 12.88
N GLN A 278 -9.39 21.75 13.67
CA GLN A 278 -8.58 22.70 14.43
C GLN A 278 -8.07 22.02 15.70
N VAL A 279 -6.78 21.71 15.76
CA VAL A 279 -6.21 20.90 16.85
C VAL A 279 -5.32 21.76 17.75
N THR A 280 -5.59 21.73 19.06
CA THR A 280 -4.72 22.30 20.09
C THR A 280 -4.25 21.18 21.03
N VAL A 281 -2.94 21.02 21.18
CA VAL A 281 -2.30 20.09 22.11
C VAL A 281 -1.87 20.84 23.35
N PHE A 282 -2.30 20.37 24.54
CA PHE A 282 -1.93 20.92 25.83
C PHE A 282 -0.90 20.00 26.50
N GLU A 283 0.25 20.53 26.85
CA GLU A 283 1.37 19.79 27.43
C GLU A 283 1.75 20.37 28.79
N ALA A 284 1.81 19.52 29.79
CA ALA A 284 2.19 19.90 31.15
C ALA A 284 3.65 20.30 31.30
N LEU A 285 4.53 19.71 30.48
CA LEU A 285 5.97 19.94 30.50
C LEU A 285 6.32 21.22 29.70
N PRO A 286 7.53 21.79 29.95
CA PRO A 286 8.04 22.92 29.16
C PRO A 286 8.55 22.52 27.77
N VAL A 287 8.50 21.21 27.42
CA VAL A 287 8.96 20.67 26.13
C VAL A 287 7.94 19.66 25.60
N ALA A 288 7.76 19.62 24.29
CA ALA A 288 6.91 18.66 23.62
C ALA A 288 7.67 17.34 23.33
N GLY A 289 6.92 16.24 23.21
CA GLY A 289 7.44 14.91 22.85
C GLY A 289 7.21 13.83 23.88
N GLY A 290 6.81 14.19 25.10
CA GLY A 290 6.59 13.24 26.19
C GLY A 290 7.80 12.34 26.45
N MET A 291 7.57 11.03 26.65
CA MET A 291 8.67 10.06 26.91
C MET A 291 9.69 9.93 25.78
N LEU A 292 9.36 10.32 24.54
CA LEU A 292 10.36 10.40 23.46
C LEU A 292 11.44 11.46 23.75
N ARG A 293 11.07 12.52 24.48
CA ARG A 293 11.97 13.64 24.83
C ARG A 293 12.64 13.45 26.17
N VAL A 294 11.91 13.02 27.19
CA VAL A 294 12.41 13.01 28.58
C VAL A 294 12.83 11.63 29.06
N GLY A 295 12.46 10.55 28.35
CA GLY A 295 12.72 9.18 28.77
C GLY A 295 13.75 8.43 27.92
N ILE A 296 13.92 8.80 26.63
CA ILE A 296 14.88 8.14 25.75
C ILE A 296 16.18 8.92 25.73
N PRO A 297 17.34 8.29 26.02
CA PRO A 297 18.64 8.98 26.01
C PRO A 297 18.99 9.54 24.62
N ASP A 298 19.62 10.73 24.58
CA ASP A 298 19.97 11.47 23.37
C ASP A 298 20.85 10.68 22.39
N TYR A 299 21.73 9.83 22.90
CA TYR A 299 22.56 8.96 22.04
C TYR A 299 21.76 7.93 21.26
N ARG A 300 20.54 7.59 21.69
CA ARG A 300 19.62 6.67 21.00
C ARG A 300 18.62 7.42 20.14
N LEU A 301 18.07 8.51 20.63
CA LEU A 301 17.14 9.38 19.90
C LEU A 301 17.60 10.84 20.03
N PRO A 302 18.39 11.34 19.07
CA PRO A 302 18.84 12.73 19.09
C PRO A 302 17.65 13.70 19.10
N PRO A 303 17.67 14.74 19.96
CA PRO A 303 16.56 15.69 20.11
C PRO A 303 16.15 16.36 18.81
N GLU A 304 17.11 16.67 17.94
CA GLU A 304 16.88 17.32 16.65
C GLU A 304 16.01 16.49 15.69
N VAL A 305 16.07 15.15 15.78
CA VAL A 305 15.23 14.24 14.99
C VAL A 305 13.78 14.38 15.41
N LEU A 306 13.52 14.37 16.71
CA LEU A 306 12.18 14.53 17.27
C LEU A 306 11.63 15.92 16.99
N GLU A 307 12.45 16.96 17.12
CA GLU A 307 12.05 18.36 16.85
C GLU A 307 11.60 18.57 15.42
N LYS A 308 12.32 18.03 14.44
CA LYS A 308 11.93 18.10 13.02
C LYS A 308 10.57 17.46 12.78
N GLU A 309 10.30 16.32 13.37
CA GLU A 309 9.04 15.60 13.19
C GLU A 309 7.87 16.31 13.91
N ILE A 310 8.10 16.85 15.10
CA ILE A 310 7.11 17.71 15.80
C ILE A 310 6.81 18.97 14.97
N LYS A 311 7.84 19.62 14.42
CA LYS A 311 7.68 20.78 13.58
C LYS A 311 6.90 20.47 12.30
N ALA A 312 7.11 19.30 11.69
CA ALA A 312 6.32 18.87 10.56
C ALA A 312 4.82 18.74 10.91
N ILE A 313 4.50 18.28 12.13
CA ILE A 313 3.12 18.20 12.62
C ILE A 313 2.54 19.62 12.84
N THR A 314 3.29 20.54 13.45
CA THR A 314 2.81 21.92 13.67
C THR A 314 2.59 22.69 12.35
N ARG A 315 3.34 22.39 11.29
CA ARG A 315 3.13 22.93 9.94
C ARG A 315 1.76 22.60 9.34
N LEU A 316 1.08 21.53 9.83
CA LEU A 316 -0.30 21.21 9.44
C LEU A 316 -1.35 22.14 10.10
N GLY A 317 -0.91 23.04 10.98
CA GLY A 317 -1.79 23.98 11.71
C GLY A 317 -2.09 23.54 13.14
N VAL A 318 -1.39 22.53 13.67
CA VAL A 318 -1.52 22.10 15.07
C VAL A 318 -0.85 23.13 15.99
N GLU A 319 -1.60 23.62 16.98
CA GLU A 319 -1.08 24.47 18.06
C GLU A 319 -0.64 23.60 19.25
N ILE A 320 0.53 23.88 19.84
CA ILE A 320 1.01 23.21 21.05
C ILE A 320 1.18 24.24 22.17
N LYS A 321 0.46 24.06 23.27
CA LYS A 321 0.53 24.90 24.48
C LYS A 321 1.29 24.15 25.56
N LEU A 322 2.53 24.58 25.79
CA LEU A 322 3.40 24.03 26.83
C LEU A 322 3.06 24.60 28.21
N ASN A 323 3.57 23.99 29.27
CA ASN A 323 3.34 24.38 30.68
C ASN A 323 1.84 24.49 31.03
N THR A 324 0.99 23.65 30.45
CA THR A 324 -0.45 23.69 30.60
C THR A 324 -0.98 22.33 31.03
N ALA A 325 -1.15 22.15 32.34
CA ALA A 325 -1.51 20.87 32.95
C ALA A 325 -3.01 20.74 33.17
N LEU A 326 -3.59 19.58 32.80
CA LEU A 326 -4.97 19.24 33.11
C LEU A 326 -5.17 19.10 34.64
N GLY A 327 -6.23 19.70 35.15
CA GLY A 327 -6.59 19.71 36.57
C GLY A 327 -5.89 20.81 37.37
N LYS A 328 -4.96 21.56 36.78
CA LYS A 328 -4.30 22.70 37.38
C LYS A 328 -4.56 23.99 36.58
N ASP A 329 -4.20 24.00 35.31
CA ASP A 329 -4.26 25.17 34.45
C ASP A 329 -5.50 25.15 33.53
N ILE A 330 -5.98 23.94 33.20
CA ILE A 330 -7.19 23.70 32.39
C ILE A 330 -8.02 22.60 33.00
N SER A 331 -9.35 22.63 32.72
CA SER A 331 -10.31 21.58 33.08
C SER A 331 -11.04 21.03 31.85
N ILE A 332 -11.59 19.84 31.94
CA ILE A 332 -12.37 19.23 30.85
C ILE A 332 -13.58 20.08 30.51
N GLU A 333 -14.31 20.54 31.55
CA GLU A 333 -15.49 21.41 31.40
C GLU A 333 -15.11 22.75 30.76
N GLY A 334 -13.96 23.33 31.14
CA GLY A 334 -13.43 24.55 30.56
C GLY A 334 -13.17 24.40 29.06
N LEU A 335 -12.51 23.34 28.67
CA LEU A 335 -12.21 23.05 27.27
C LEU A 335 -13.46 22.85 26.40
N PHE A 336 -14.51 22.21 26.93
CA PHE A 336 -15.78 22.13 26.22
C PHE A 336 -16.48 23.50 26.14
N SER A 337 -16.39 24.32 27.18
CA SER A 337 -16.93 25.66 27.19
C SER A 337 -16.24 26.61 26.22
N GLU A 338 -14.96 26.36 25.90
CA GLU A 338 -14.18 27.05 24.86
C GLU A 338 -14.54 26.61 23.42
N GLY A 339 -15.49 25.68 23.29
CA GLY A 339 -16.03 25.23 22.01
C GLY A 339 -15.36 24.00 21.40
N ASN A 340 -14.47 23.33 22.14
CA ASN A 340 -13.94 22.05 21.68
C ASN A 340 -15.07 21.01 21.59
N LYS A 341 -15.10 20.25 20.50
CA LYS A 341 -16.12 19.23 20.25
C LYS A 341 -15.72 17.85 20.79
N ALA A 342 -14.42 17.63 20.94
CA ALA A 342 -13.86 16.41 21.51
C ALA A 342 -12.57 16.71 22.26
N ILE A 343 -12.26 15.86 23.24
CA ILE A 343 -11.02 15.90 24.00
C ILE A 343 -10.39 14.52 23.95
N TYR A 344 -9.13 14.45 23.52
CA TYR A 344 -8.33 13.22 23.51
C TYR A 344 -7.32 13.22 24.65
N LEU A 345 -7.40 12.23 25.53
CA LEU A 345 -6.49 12.10 26.68
C LEU A 345 -5.30 11.22 26.31
N ALA A 346 -4.11 11.82 26.22
CA ALA A 346 -2.85 11.17 25.88
C ALA A 346 -1.77 11.46 26.96
N ILE A 347 -2.17 11.44 28.23
CA ILE A 347 -1.38 11.90 29.38
C ILE A 347 -0.19 10.98 29.72
N GLY A 348 -0.08 9.80 29.11
CA GLY A 348 0.96 8.83 29.36
C GLY A 348 0.90 8.20 30.76
N ALA A 349 2.02 7.59 31.20
CA ALA A 349 2.15 6.94 32.48
C ALA A 349 3.47 7.42 33.14
N HIS A 350 3.39 8.51 33.91
CA HIS A 350 4.57 9.11 34.56
C HIS A 350 4.84 8.59 35.98
N ARG A 351 3.95 7.73 36.53
CA ARG A 351 4.16 7.12 37.84
C ARG A 351 4.84 5.78 37.68
N ASN A 352 5.95 5.61 38.37
CA ASN A 352 6.62 4.32 38.43
C ASN A 352 5.82 3.32 39.28
N LEU A 353 5.91 2.06 38.91
CA LEU A 353 5.49 0.96 39.75
C LEU A 353 6.62 0.66 40.77
N GLN A 354 6.29 0.65 42.05
CA GLN A 354 7.19 0.18 43.08
C GLN A 354 7.38 -1.32 42.93
N LEU A 355 8.62 -1.77 43.00
CA LEU A 355 8.99 -3.18 42.95
C LEU A 355 8.74 -3.90 44.28
N ASN A 356 8.58 -3.13 45.35
CA ASN A 356 8.44 -3.62 46.76
C ASN A 356 9.57 -4.53 47.21
N ILE A 357 10.80 -4.17 46.83
CA ILE A 357 12.01 -4.89 47.24
C ILE A 357 12.76 -4.10 48.31
N PRO A 358 13.50 -4.79 49.23
CA PRO A 358 14.29 -4.11 50.22
C PRO A 358 15.33 -3.16 49.61
N GLY A 359 15.36 -1.91 50.12
CA GLY A 359 16.28 -0.87 49.66
C GLY A 359 15.76 -0.02 48.50
N GLU A 360 14.55 -0.23 47.98
CA GLU A 360 13.94 0.58 46.94
C GLU A 360 13.85 2.08 47.34
N ASP A 361 13.65 2.35 48.65
CA ASP A 361 13.56 3.69 49.21
C ASP A 361 14.92 4.26 49.68
N GLY A 362 16.04 3.62 49.34
CA GLY A 362 17.38 4.05 49.74
C GLY A 362 17.83 5.32 49.02
N ASP A 363 18.69 6.10 49.70
CA ASP A 363 19.34 7.28 49.12
C ASP A 363 20.10 6.91 47.85
N GLY A 364 19.83 7.64 46.75
CA GLY A 364 20.44 7.40 45.44
C GLY A 364 19.72 6.36 44.56
N VAL A 365 18.67 5.71 45.07
CA VAL A 365 17.79 4.88 44.24
C VAL A 365 16.76 5.78 43.54
N LEU A 366 16.85 5.81 42.20
CA LEU A 366 15.96 6.61 41.38
C LEU A 366 15.01 5.71 40.62
N PRO A 367 13.76 6.14 40.44
CA PRO A 367 12.82 5.44 39.56
C PRO A 367 13.30 5.48 38.10
N GLY A 368 13.13 4.39 37.38
CA GLY A 368 13.52 4.23 35.97
C GLY A 368 12.63 4.96 34.96
#